data_0fc6c06868d1c64d84eef9eae8fed4c3
#
_entry.id   0fc6c06868d1c64d84eef9eae8fed4c3
#
_cell.length_a   1.000
_cell.length_b   1.000
_cell.length_c   1.000
_cell.angle_alpha   90.00
_cell.angle_beta   90.00
_cell.angle_gamma   90.00
#
_symmetry.space_group_name_H-M   'P 1'
#
loop_
_entity.id
_entity.type
_entity.pdbx_description
1 polymer ?
#
loop_
_entity_poly.entity_id
_entity_poly.type
_entity_poly.pdbx_seq_one_letter_code
_entity_poly.pdbx_strand_id
1 'polypeptide(L)'
;FPILGLKALSLAKMGGDEGEARRDAVAYTVGIIFSCLILGGIMLALRAAGEEVGWAFQLQDPAVVLILLLLMVAVTANLAGIFEVGGIGAGEKLTRQGGLSGSFWTGVLAAVVATPCTGPFMAAAMGAALLLPTGLALLIFAGLGFGLALPFLAIAFIPALRRRMPRPGLWMVRFRQWMALPMALTSLALLWLTYQLAWFTGLLIGGAAALIILVGLFALGRKQKDGSPHKLVVMALFGIAIAAALIIGKVTIEPADKASKAGSIGFNEARLNTLRAEGKPVFLYFTADWCVTCKVNEQAAIDRTETSNAFRKAGMTVMVGDYTRRDPNITRYLAKYGRSGVPLYLYFPPKGEAQILPQILTVDDLTALTK
;
A
#
# COMPACT_ATOMS: atom_id res chain seq x y z
N PHE A 1 -11.15 -14.41 3.74
CA PHE A 1 -12.36 -15.04 3.18
C PHE A 1 -12.45 -16.55 3.49
N PRO A 2 -11.38 -17.39 3.46
CA PRO A 2 -11.50 -18.80 3.85
C PRO A 2 -11.91 -18.98 5.32
N ILE A 3 -11.38 -18.13 6.20
CA ILE A 3 -11.69 -18.13 7.63
C ILE A 3 -13.14 -17.68 7.88
N LEU A 4 -13.63 -16.72 7.11
CA LEU A 4 -15.03 -16.28 7.10
C LEU A 4 -15.97 -17.41 6.63
N GLY A 5 -15.58 -18.14 5.58
CA GLY A 5 -16.36 -19.28 5.08
C GLY A 5 -16.44 -20.43 6.08
N LEU A 6 -15.34 -20.80 6.71
CA LEU A 6 -15.30 -21.85 7.74
C LEU A 6 -16.08 -21.44 9.00
N LYS A 7 -15.99 -20.18 9.42
CA LYS A 7 -16.71 -19.67 10.58
C LYS A 7 -18.20 -19.48 10.30
N ALA A 8 -18.57 -19.04 9.10
CA ALA A 8 -19.95 -19.01 8.66
C ALA A 8 -20.55 -20.44 8.57
N LEU A 9 -19.75 -21.43 8.18
CA LEU A 9 -20.16 -22.84 8.13
C LEU A 9 -20.31 -23.42 9.55
N SER A 10 -19.43 -23.06 10.49
CA SER A 10 -19.56 -23.46 11.89
C SER A 10 -20.80 -22.84 12.54
N LEU A 11 -21.07 -21.57 12.27
CA LEU A 11 -22.29 -20.88 12.71
C LEU A 11 -23.56 -21.45 12.07
N ALA A 12 -23.48 -21.90 10.83
CA ALA A 12 -24.63 -22.57 10.16
C ALA A 12 -24.85 -24.00 10.65
N LYS A 13 -23.80 -24.71 11.11
CA LYS A 13 -23.89 -26.04 11.72
C LYS A 13 -24.32 -26.02 13.20
N MET A 14 -23.95 -24.97 13.93
CA MET A 14 -24.37 -24.76 15.32
C MET A 14 -25.75 -24.08 15.35
N GLY A 15 -26.75 -24.75 14.84
CA GLY A 15 -28.14 -24.27 14.67
C GLY A 15 -28.84 -23.83 15.94
N GLY A 16 -28.36 -22.78 16.62
CA GLY A 16 -29.08 -22.48 17.81
C GLY A 16 -28.90 -21.13 18.48
N ASP A 17 -27.79 -20.50 18.54
CA ASP A 17 -27.71 -19.32 19.39
C ASP A 17 -27.32 -18.06 18.60
N GLU A 18 -28.36 -17.26 18.22
CA GLU A 18 -28.14 -15.93 17.59
C GLU A 18 -27.32 -15.01 18.50
N GLY A 19 -27.34 -15.25 19.82
CA GLY A 19 -26.57 -14.52 20.80
C GLY A 19 -25.08 -14.81 20.73
N GLU A 20 -24.69 -16.05 20.50
CA GLU A 20 -23.28 -16.47 20.37
C GLU A 20 -22.67 -15.91 19.08
N ALA A 21 -23.40 -15.97 17.96
CA ALA A 21 -22.98 -15.41 16.69
C ALA A 21 -22.74 -13.89 16.77
N ARG A 22 -23.60 -13.16 17.48
CA ARG A 22 -23.44 -11.71 17.69
C ARG A 22 -22.25 -11.39 18.58
N ARG A 23 -22.03 -12.15 19.67
CA ARG A 23 -20.88 -11.97 20.56
C ARG A 23 -19.57 -12.23 19.82
N ASP A 24 -19.51 -13.25 18.99
CA ASP A 24 -18.35 -13.57 18.15
C ASP A 24 -18.04 -12.46 17.14
N ALA A 25 -19.07 -11.89 16.50
CA ALA A 25 -18.92 -10.78 15.56
C ALA A 25 -18.41 -9.51 16.24
N VAL A 26 -18.91 -9.24 17.46
CA VAL A 26 -18.43 -8.10 18.25
C VAL A 26 -16.97 -8.31 18.67
N ALA A 27 -16.61 -9.50 19.16
CA ALA A 27 -15.23 -9.81 19.54
C ALA A 27 -14.25 -9.70 18.35
N TYR A 28 -14.64 -10.17 17.18
CA TYR A 28 -13.90 -10.01 15.93
C TYR A 28 -13.70 -8.52 15.55
N THR A 29 -14.77 -7.74 15.64
CA THR A 29 -14.74 -6.30 15.35
C THR A 29 -13.83 -5.55 16.31
N VAL A 30 -13.92 -5.85 17.61
CA VAL A 30 -13.03 -5.28 18.63
C VAL A 30 -11.58 -5.63 18.32
N GLY A 31 -11.28 -6.86 17.90
CA GLY A 31 -9.93 -7.28 17.48
C GLY A 31 -9.38 -6.47 16.31
N ILE A 32 -10.19 -6.20 15.29
CA ILE A 32 -9.78 -5.38 14.15
C ILE A 32 -9.54 -3.93 14.57
N ILE A 33 -10.49 -3.31 15.28
CA ILE A 33 -10.39 -1.92 15.73
C ILE A 33 -9.16 -1.74 16.63
N PHE A 34 -8.95 -2.66 17.57
CA PHE A 34 -7.79 -2.66 18.45
C PHE A 34 -6.47 -2.72 17.68
N SER A 35 -6.38 -3.59 16.68
CA SER A 35 -5.21 -3.69 15.80
C SER A 35 -4.95 -2.41 15.02
N CYS A 36 -6.00 -1.80 14.45
CA CYS A 36 -5.90 -0.53 13.72
C CYS A 36 -5.50 0.64 14.65
N LEU A 37 -6.01 0.68 15.87
CA LEU A 37 -5.67 1.70 16.86
C LEU A 37 -4.22 1.55 17.35
N ILE A 38 -3.73 0.34 17.58
CA ILE A 38 -2.32 0.11 17.93
C ILE A 38 -1.43 0.58 16.79
N LEU A 39 -1.73 0.19 15.54
CA LEU A 39 -0.94 0.59 14.38
C LEU A 39 -0.94 2.11 14.22
N GLY A 40 -2.10 2.76 14.31
CA GLY A 40 -2.25 4.20 14.27
C GLY A 40 -1.53 4.91 15.44
N GLY A 41 -1.62 4.35 16.64
CA GLY A 41 -0.94 4.87 17.84
C GLY A 41 0.58 4.79 17.74
N ILE A 42 1.13 3.67 17.26
CA ILE A 42 2.57 3.52 17.00
C ILE A 42 3.04 4.57 15.98
N MET A 43 2.29 4.76 14.90
CA MET A 43 2.61 5.75 13.88
C MET A 43 2.59 7.19 14.40
N LEU A 44 1.59 7.53 15.22
CA LEU A 44 1.51 8.86 15.84
C LEU A 44 2.63 9.07 16.87
N ALA A 45 3.02 8.03 17.61
CA ALA A 45 4.13 8.07 18.54
C ALA A 45 5.49 8.27 17.85
N LEU A 46 5.74 7.55 16.73
CA LEU A 46 6.95 7.72 15.91
C LEU A 46 7.03 9.14 15.34
N ARG A 47 5.91 9.69 14.89
CA ARG A 47 5.82 11.09 14.47
C ARG A 47 6.15 12.05 15.60
N ALA A 48 5.62 11.84 16.80
CA ALA A 48 5.90 12.68 17.96
C ALA A 48 7.38 12.61 18.39
N ALA A 49 8.06 11.49 18.09
CA ALA A 49 9.50 11.31 18.30
C ALA A 49 10.37 12.02 17.23
N GLY A 50 9.76 12.71 16.26
CA GLY A 50 10.49 13.44 15.21
C GLY A 50 10.99 12.55 14.06
N GLU A 51 10.62 11.30 14.05
CA GLU A 51 10.87 10.40 12.93
C GLU A 51 9.84 10.69 11.83
N GLU A 52 10.28 11.31 10.74
CA GLU A 52 9.44 11.57 9.57
C GLU A 52 9.22 10.28 8.75
N VAL A 53 8.67 9.26 9.40
CA VAL A 53 8.36 7.98 8.78
C VAL A 53 7.02 8.10 8.06
N GLY A 54 7.05 8.55 6.82
CA GLY A 54 5.90 8.46 5.94
C GLY A 54 5.67 7.01 5.50
N TRP A 55 4.39 6.58 5.45
CA TRP A 55 4.02 5.23 4.97
C TRP A 55 4.57 4.91 3.55
N ALA A 56 4.85 5.93 2.76
CA ALA A 56 5.43 5.84 1.43
C ALA A 56 6.85 5.24 1.41
N PHE A 57 7.56 5.25 2.53
CA PHE A 57 8.90 4.67 2.64
C PHE A 57 8.93 3.16 2.31
N GLN A 58 7.85 2.42 2.63
CA GLN A 58 7.75 1.00 2.33
C GLN A 58 7.74 0.71 0.82
N LEU A 59 7.22 1.64 0.00
CA LEU A 59 7.20 1.52 -1.46
C LEU A 59 8.49 2.01 -2.13
N GLN A 60 9.41 2.59 -1.37
CA GLN A 60 10.69 3.10 -1.85
C GLN A 60 11.84 2.11 -1.65
N ASP A 61 11.66 1.11 -0.78
CA ASP A 61 12.65 0.06 -0.54
C ASP A 61 12.39 -1.14 -1.47
N PRO A 62 13.32 -1.46 -2.39
CA PRO A 62 13.16 -2.57 -3.32
C PRO A 62 12.96 -3.92 -2.62
N ALA A 63 13.57 -4.13 -1.44
CA ALA A 63 13.43 -5.36 -0.68
C ALA A 63 12.02 -5.51 -0.10
N VAL A 64 11.45 -4.42 0.42
CA VAL A 64 10.08 -4.41 0.95
C VAL A 64 9.07 -4.63 -0.18
N VAL A 65 9.25 -3.97 -1.33
CA VAL A 65 8.38 -4.14 -2.50
C VAL A 65 8.45 -5.59 -3.01
N LEU A 66 9.63 -6.21 -3.02
CA LEU A 66 9.77 -7.61 -3.39
C LEU A 66 9.04 -8.54 -2.43
N ILE A 67 9.18 -8.33 -1.11
CA ILE A 67 8.45 -9.13 -0.11
C ILE A 67 6.95 -8.99 -0.30
N LEU A 68 6.45 -7.77 -0.53
CA LEU A 68 5.04 -7.52 -0.82
C LEU A 68 4.59 -8.21 -2.11
N LEU A 69 5.41 -8.17 -3.17
CA LEU A 69 5.15 -8.88 -4.42
C LEU A 69 4.98 -10.39 -4.18
N LEU A 70 5.93 -11.01 -3.47
CA LEU A 70 5.91 -12.45 -3.20
C LEU A 70 4.72 -12.84 -2.31
N LEU A 71 4.38 -12.01 -1.32
CA LEU A 71 3.19 -12.17 -0.51
C LEU A 71 1.90 -12.10 -1.35
N MET A 72 1.79 -11.12 -2.25
CA MET A 72 0.63 -10.97 -3.13
C MET A 72 0.50 -12.13 -4.12
N VAL A 73 1.61 -12.64 -4.65
CA VAL A 73 1.63 -13.86 -5.49
C VAL A 73 1.13 -15.06 -4.69
N ALA A 74 1.57 -15.22 -3.44
CA ALA A 74 1.11 -16.30 -2.57
C ALA A 74 -0.39 -16.20 -2.25
N VAL A 75 -0.88 -14.99 -1.92
CA VAL A 75 -2.32 -14.74 -1.68
C VAL A 75 -3.14 -15.02 -2.94
N THR A 76 -2.67 -14.57 -4.10
CA THR A 76 -3.32 -14.83 -5.40
C THR A 76 -3.42 -16.33 -5.68
N ALA A 77 -2.33 -17.08 -5.49
CA ALA A 77 -2.30 -18.52 -5.68
C ALA A 77 -3.24 -19.26 -4.70
N ASN A 78 -3.32 -18.79 -3.45
CA ASN A 78 -4.27 -19.33 -2.47
C ASN A 78 -5.73 -19.05 -2.88
N LEU A 79 -6.05 -17.83 -3.31
CA LEU A 79 -7.40 -17.47 -3.77
C LEU A 79 -7.78 -18.21 -5.06
N ALA A 80 -6.83 -18.46 -5.95
CA ALA A 80 -7.04 -19.28 -7.14
C ALA A 80 -7.29 -20.77 -6.81
N GLY A 81 -7.01 -21.21 -5.57
CA GLY A 81 -7.19 -22.59 -5.11
C GLY A 81 -6.05 -23.53 -5.51
N ILE A 82 -4.88 -22.98 -5.82
CA ILE A 82 -3.67 -23.76 -6.17
C ILE A 82 -3.16 -24.53 -4.96
N PHE A 83 -3.22 -23.94 -3.77
CA PHE A 83 -2.89 -24.58 -2.51
C PHE A 83 -3.82 -24.08 -1.40
N GLU A 84 -3.96 -24.85 -0.34
CA GLU A 84 -4.75 -24.48 0.82
C GLU A 84 -3.84 -24.22 2.02
N VAL A 85 -4.03 -23.09 2.69
CA VAL A 85 -3.36 -22.78 3.96
C VAL A 85 -4.12 -23.52 5.08
N GLY A 86 -4.11 -24.84 5.02
CA GLY A 86 -4.69 -25.70 6.03
C GLY A 86 -3.55 -26.36 6.83
N GLY A 87 -3.39 -26.01 8.11
CA GLY A 87 -2.49 -26.72 9.01
C GLY A 87 -1.07 -26.14 9.18
N ILE A 88 -0.79 -24.89 8.85
CA ILE A 88 0.43 -24.20 9.27
C ILE A 88 0.22 -23.61 10.67
N GLY A 89 0.31 -24.40 11.58
CA GLY A 89 0.40 -24.67 13.02
C GLY A 89 0.39 -23.55 14.03
N ALA A 90 0.80 -22.34 13.83
CA ALA A 90 0.93 -21.37 14.94
C ALA A 90 -0.35 -20.53 15.16
N GLY A 91 -1.04 -20.13 14.09
CA GLY A 91 -2.31 -19.39 14.20
C GLY A 91 -3.52 -20.29 14.50
N GLU A 92 -3.47 -21.56 14.11
CA GLU A 92 -4.57 -22.50 14.29
C GLU A 92 -4.83 -22.86 15.75
N LYS A 93 -3.79 -22.92 16.58
CA LYS A 93 -3.96 -23.13 18.04
C LYS A 93 -4.65 -21.95 18.72
N LEU A 94 -4.35 -20.72 18.32
CA LEU A 94 -4.98 -19.51 18.85
C LEU A 94 -6.44 -19.34 18.36
N THR A 95 -6.72 -19.74 17.13
CA THR A 95 -8.08 -19.64 16.55
C THR A 95 -8.96 -20.85 16.88
N ARG A 96 -8.37 -22.00 17.25
CA ARG A 96 -9.07 -23.18 17.74
C ARG A 96 -9.51 -23.11 19.20
N GLN A 97 -8.98 -22.16 19.99
CA GLN A 97 -9.55 -21.86 21.29
C GLN A 97 -10.94 -21.28 21.05
N GLY A 98 -11.98 -22.14 21.15
CA GLY A 98 -13.37 -21.75 20.95
C GLY A 98 -13.76 -20.58 21.88
N GLY A 99 -14.72 -19.76 21.44
CA GLY A 99 -15.23 -18.64 22.20
C GLY A 99 -14.70 -17.28 21.79
N LEU A 100 -15.00 -16.26 22.58
CA LEU A 100 -14.72 -14.85 22.34
C LEU A 100 -13.23 -14.54 22.07
N SER A 101 -12.33 -15.24 22.76
CA SER A 101 -10.88 -15.06 22.58
C SER A 101 -10.42 -15.49 21.19
N GLY A 102 -10.90 -16.64 20.67
CA GLY A 102 -10.56 -17.08 19.33
C GLY A 102 -11.08 -16.13 18.24
N SER A 103 -12.25 -15.54 18.46
CA SER A 103 -12.84 -14.56 17.55
C SER A 103 -12.07 -13.23 17.54
N PHE A 104 -11.62 -12.77 18.69
CA PHE A 104 -10.77 -11.58 18.83
C PHE A 104 -9.44 -11.76 18.08
N TRP A 105 -8.70 -12.84 18.33
CA TRP A 105 -7.43 -13.13 17.66
C TRP A 105 -7.58 -13.32 16.16
N THR A 106 -8.70 -13.89 15.73
CA THR A 106 -9.02 -13.99 14.30
C THR A 106 -9.19 -12.60 13.68
N GLY A 107 -9.79 -11.65 14.41
CA GLY A 107 -9.90 -10.24 13.98
C GLY A 107 -8.55 -9.56 13.87
N VAL A 108 -7.67 -9.74 14.86
CA VAL A 108 -6.29 -9.22 14.82
C VAL A 108 -5.52 -9.80 13.64
N LEU A 109 -5.55 -11.12 13.43
CA LEU A 109 -4.91 -11.77 12.29
C LEU A 109 -5.46 -11.25 10.95
N ALA A 110 -6.77 -11.06 10.85
CA ALA A 110 -7.40 -10.54 9.64
C ALA A 110 -6.91 -9.10 9.33
N ALA A 111 -6.78 -8.25 10.34
CA ALA A 111 -6.26 -6.89 10.18
C ALA A 111 -4.79 -6.91 9.72
N VAL A 112 -3.94 -7.73 10.33
CA VAL A 112 -2.53 -7.87 9.95
C VAL A 112 -2.37 -8.36 8.51
N VAL A 113 -3.14 -9.37 8.11
CA VAL A 113 -3.11 -9.89 6.72
C VAL A 113 -3.67 -8.88 5.71
N ALA A 114 -4.64 -8.04 6.11
CA ALA A 114 -5.20 -7.01 5.27
C ALA A 114 -4.30 -5.76 5.15
N THR A 115 -3.35 -5.54 6.06
CA THR A 115 -2.50 -4.34 6.11
C THR A 115 -1.79 -4.05 4.78
N PRO A 116 -1.13 -4.99 4.08
CA PRO A 116 -0.47 -4.71 2.81
C PRO A 116 -1.45 -4.31 1.69
N CYS A 117 -2.69 -4.80 1.74
CA CYS A 117 -3.71 -4.47 0.74
C CYS A 117 -4.35 -3.09 0.99
N THR A 118 -4.34 -2.62 2.24
CA THR A 118 -4.92 -1.32 2.62
C THR A 118 -3.91 -0.18 2.58
N GLY A 119 -2.64 -0.45 2.26
CA GLY A 119 -1.55 0.51 2.21
C GLY A 119 -1.89 1.84 1.50
N PRO A 120 -2.41 1.83 0.26
CA PRO A 120 -2.77 3.06 -0.44
C PRO A 120 -3.85 3.88 0.26
N PHE A 121 -4.85 3.21 0.85
CA PHE A 121 -5.93 3.85 1.61
C PHE A 121 -5.43 4.39 2.96
N MET A 122 -4.52 3.67 3.60
CA MET A 122 -3.86 4.14 4.82
C MET A 122 -2.99 5.37 4.57
N ALA A 123 -2.30 5.44 3.44
CA ALA A 123 -1.53 6.62 3.06
C ALA A 123 -2.43 7.86 2.90
N ALA A 124 -3.60 7.72 2.28
CA ALA A 124 -4.59 8.79 2.16
C ALA A 124 -5.17 9.19 3.53
N ALA A 125 -5.51 8.21 4.38
CA ALA A 125 -6.01 8.46 5.74
C ALA A 125 -4.96 9.16 6.61
N MET A 126 -3.69 8.79 6.49
CA MET A 126 -2.59 9.48 7.16
C MET A 126 -2.38 10.91 6.66
N GLY A 127 -2.47 11.13 5.34
CA GLY A 127 -2.40 12.49 4.79
C GLY A 127 -3.47 13.40 5.42
N ALA A 128 -4.69 12.90 5.61
CA ALA A 128 -5.74 13.61 6.30
C ALA A 128 -5.47 13.74 7.82
N ALA A 129 -5.00 12.67 8.47
CA ALA A 129 -4.70 12.66 9.90
C ALA A 129 -3.57 13.61 10.30
N LEU A 130 -2.64 13.92 9.36
CA LEU A 130 -1.56 14.87 9.59
C LEU A 130 -2.04 16.32 9.77
N LEU A 131 -3.21 16.65 9.24
CA LEU A 131 -3.80 17.99 9.34
C LEU A 131 -4.73 18.13 10.56
N LEU A 132 -5.04 17.02 11.26
CA LEU A 132 -5.99 17.00 12.35
C LEU A 132 -5.32 16.79 13.73
N PRO A 133 -5.95 17.24 14.81
CA PRO A 133 -5.50 16.94 16.16
C PRO A 133 -5.54 15.43 16.44
N THR A 134 -4.66 14.95 17.32
CA THR A 134 -4.39 13.52 17.59
C THR A 134 -5.64 12.68 17.87
N GLY A 135 -6.64 13.27 18.53
CA GLY A 135 -7.91 12.58 18.82
C GLY A 135 -8.73 12.26 17.57
N LEU A 136 -8.81 13.20 16.62
CA LEU A 136 -9.51 13.00 15.35
C LEU A 136 -8.75 12.02 14.43
N ALA A 137 -7.42 12.02 14.48
CA ALA A 137 -6.60 11.05 13.76
C ALA A 137 -6.89 9.62 14.22
N LEU A 138 -6.94 9.38 15.55
CA LEU A 138 -7.32 8.07 16.11
C LEU A 138 -8.74 7.65 15.70
N LEU A 139 -9.66 8.60 15.60
CA LEU A 139 -11.04 8.34 15.18
C LEU A 139 -11.11 7.89 13.71
N ILE A 140 -10.25 8.42 12.84
CA ILE A 140 -10.12 7.95 11.45
C ILE A 140 -9.64 6.48 11.41
N PHE A 141 -8.62 6.12 12.22
CA PHE A 141 -8.14 4.74 12.30
C PHE A 141 -9.18 3.77 12.87
N ALA A 142 -9.95 4.23 13.87
CA ALA A 142 -11.08 3.46 14.40
C ALA A 142 -12.19 3.27 13.35
N GLY A 143 -12.50 4.33 12.58
CA GLY A 143 -13.46 4.29 11.48
C GLY A 143 -13.03 3.34 10.36
N LEU A 144 -11.74 3.32 10.03
CA LEU A 144 -11.18 2.38 9.06
C LEU A 144 -11.34 0.92 9.54
N GLY A 145 -11.00 0.66 10.80
CA GLY A 145 -11.19 -0.66 11.42
C GLY A 145 -12.65 -1.08 11.47
N PHE A 146 -13.56 -0.16 11.79
CA PHE A 146 -14.99 -0.41 11.77
C PHE A 146 -15.50 -0.72 10.35
N GLY A 147 -15.05 0.04 9.34
CA GLY A 147 -15.37 -0.21 7.93
C GLY A 147 -14.95 -1.60 7.45
N LEU A 148 -13.76 -2.07 7.87
CA LEU A 148 -13.29 -3.42 7.58
C LEU A 148 -14.14 -4.50 8.25
N ALA A 149 -14.67 -4.25 9.45
CA ALA A 149 -15.50 -5.18 10.19
C ALA A 149 -16.97 -5.15 9.74
N LEU A 150 -17.42 -4.07 9.09
CA LEU A 150 -18.81 -3.81 8.75
C LEU A 150 -19.48 -4.93 7.96
N PRO A 151 -18.90 -5.57 6.94
CA PRO A 151 -19.52 -6.67 6.22
C PRO A 151 -19.82 -7.86 7.14
N PHE A 152 -18.94 -8.14 8.10
CA PHE A 152 -19.14 -9.23 9.04
C PHE A 152 -20.19 -8.93 10.08
N LEU A 153 -20.21 -7.70 10.59
CA LEU A 153 -21.28 -7.20 11.46
C LEU A 153 -22.64 -7.24 10.76
N ALA A 154 -22.72 -6.79 9.50
CA ALA A 154 -23.98 -6.80 8.75
C ALA A 154 -24.55 -8.21 8.63
N ILE A 155 -23.72 -9.22 8.36
CA ILE A 155 -24.14 -10.62 8.27
C ILE A 155 -24.60 -11.15 9.65
N ALA A 156 -23.93 -10.74 10.74
CA ALA A 156 -24.27 -11.22 12.08
C ALA A 156 -25.55 -10.56 12.64
N PHE A 157 -25.78 -9.28 12.34
CA PHE A 157 -26.89 -8.51 12.91
C PHE A 157 -28.15 -8.48 12.04
N ILE A 158 -28.04 -8.71 10.72
CA ILE A 158 -29.17 -8.67 9.80
C ILE A 158 -29.61 -10.09 9.41
N PRO A 159 -30.64 -10.66 10.06
CA PRO A 159 -31.12 -12.03 9.76
C PRO A 159 -31.62 -12.19 8.32
N ALA A 160 -32.16 -11.12 7.72
CA ALA A 160 -32.61 -11.13 6.33
C ALA A 160 -31.45 -11.36 5.34
N LEU A 161 -30.27 -10.80 5.63
CA LEU A 161 -29.07 -10.98 4.79
C LEU A 161 -28.57 -12.42 4.91
N ARG A 162 -28.58 -12.98 6.13
CA ARG A 162 -28.17 -14.39 6.40
C ARG A 162 -29.11 -15.39 5.73
N ARG A 163 -30.42 -15.13 5.70
CA ARG A 163 -31.43 -16.00 5.06
C ARG A 163 -31.38 -15.95 3.53
N ARG A 164 -30.97 -14.80 2.95
CA ARG A 164 -30.80 -14.63 1.50
C ARG A 164 -29.46 -15.15 0.98
N MET A 165 -28.53 -15.43 1.86
CA MET A 165 -27.23 -15.96 1.44
C MET A 165 -27.41 -17.39 0.91
N PRO A 166 -27.05 -17.68 -0.34
CA PRO A 166 -27.13 -19.02 -0.88
C PRO A 166 -26.22 -19.96 -0.08
N ARG A 167 -26.65 -21.21 0.09
CA ARG A 167 -25.86 -22.22 0.80
C ARG A 167 -24.43 -22.28 0.24
N PRO A 168 -23.42 -22.47 1.10
CA PRO A 168 -22.04 -22.56 0.65
C PRO A 168 -21.90 -23.67 -0.42
N GLY A 169 -21.41 -23.33 -1.59
CA GLY A 169 -21.34 -24.21 -2.75
C GLY A 169 -20.37 -23.67 -3.82
N LEU A 170 -20.50 -24.17 -5.04
CA LEU A 170 -19.63 -23.83 -6.18
C LEU A 170 -19.54 -22.32 -6.47
N TRP A 171 -20.57 -21.54 -6.16
CA TRP A 171 -20.55 -20.09 -6.36
C TRP A 171 -19.49 -19.39 -5.47
N MET A 172 -19.28 -19.89 -4.25
CA MET A 172 -18.28 -19.36 -3.33
C MET A 172 -16.86 -19.62 -3.84
N VAL A 173 -16.63 -20.79 -4.47
CA VAL A 173 -15.37 -21.12 -5.11
C VAL A 173 -15.12 -20.18 -6.30
N ARG A 174 -16.14 -19.96 -7.14
CA ARG A 174 -16.06 -19.01 -8.26
C ARG A 174 -15.82 -17.58 -7.79
N PHE A 175 -16.52 -17.14 -6.76
CA PHE A 175 -16.33 -15.81 -6.18
C PHE A 175 -14.90 -15.62 -5.66
N ARG A 176 -14.34 -16.62 -4.97
CA ARG A 176 -12.95 -16.62 -4.51
C ARG A 176 -11.97 -16.50 -5.69
N GLN A 177 -12.21 -17.24 -6.77
CA GLN A 177 -11.39 -17.16 -7.98
C GLN A 177 -11.51 -15.79 -8.67
N TRP A 178 -12.69 -15.19 -8.70
CA TRP A 178 -12.89 -13.84 -9.21
C TRP A 178 -12.12 -12.80 -8.39
N MET A 179 -12.06 -12.98 -7.08
CA MET A 179 -11.25 -12.11 -6.20
C MET A 179 -9.74 -12.31 -6.41
N ALA A 180 -9.30 -13.42 -6.98
CA ALA A 180 -7.90 -13.61 -7.35
C ALA A 180 -7.44 -12.67 -8.47
N LEU A 181 -8.35 -12.23 -9.36
CA LEU A 181 -8.02 -11.38 -10.50
C LEU A 181 -7.49 -9.99 -10.09
N PRO A 182 -8.17 -9.21 -9.22
CA PRO A 182 -7.62 -7.93 -8.76
C PRO A 182 -6.31 -8.11 -7.97
N MET A 183 -6.14 -9.23 -7.24
CA MET A 183 -4.89 -9.53 -6.55
C MET A 183 -3.75 -9.85 -7.52
N ALA A 184 -4.04 -10.54 -8.62
CA ALA A 184 -3.08 -10.78 -9.70
C ALA A 184 -2.66 -9.46 -10.36
N LEU A 185 -3.60 -8.55 -10.62
CA LEU A 185 -3.32 -7.22 -11.16
C LEU A 185 -2.41 -6.40 -10.21
N THR A 186 -2.67 -6.48 -8.90
CA THR A 186 -1.81 -5.83 -7.90
C THR A 186 -0.40 -6.44 -7.89
N SER A 187 -0.27 -7.75 -8.05
CA SER A 187 1.03 -8.42 -8.18
C SER A 187 1.79 -7.95 -9.42
N LEU A 188 1.12 -7.77 -10.56
CA LEU A 188 1.71 -7.20 -11.77
C LEU A 188 2.13 -5.74 -11.58
N ALA A 189 1.33 -4.95 -10.89
CA ALA A 189 1.67 -3.56 -10.57
C ALA A 189 2.90 -3.47 -9.66
N LEU A 190 3.02 -4.37 -8.66
CA LEU A 190 4.21 -4.44 -7.80
C LEU A 190 5.45 -4.92 -8.58
N LEU A 191 5.30 -5.85 -9.52
CA LEU A 191 6.38 -6.28 -10.41
C LEU A 191 6.86 -5.11 -11.29
N TRP A 192 5.91 -4.35 -11.85
CA TRP A 192 6.24 -3.13 -12.59
C TRP A 192 6.96 -2.09 -11.71
N LEU A 193 6.51 -1.92 -10.45
CA LEU A 193 7.17 -1.04 -9.49
C LEU A 193 8.60 -1.53 -9.17
N THR A 194 8.80 -2.84 -9.05
CA THR A 194 10.14 -3.42 -8.85
C THR A 194 11.05 -3.11 -10.04
N TYR A 195 10.51 -3.12 -11.27
CA TYR A 195 11.23 -2.66 -12.45
C TYR A 195 11.62 -1.19 -12.37
N GLN A 196 10.72 -0.30 -11.91
CA GLN A 196 11.01 1.13 -11.78
C GLN A 196 12.05 1.43 -10.69
N LEU A 197 12.03 0.65 -9.60
CA LEU A 197 12.98 0.82 -8.49
C LEU A 197 14.37 0.23 -8.79
N ALA A 198 14.43 -0.92 -9.47
CA ALA A 198 15.63 -1.71 -9.64
C ALA A 198 15.94 -2.07 -11.10
N TRP A 199 15.35 -1.33 -12.08
CA TRP A 199 15.54 -1.49 -13.51
C TRP A 199 15.35 -2.96 -13.95
N PHE A 200 15.99 -3.37 -15.03
CA PHE A 200 15.91 -4.72 -15.58
C PHE A 200 16.36 -5.82 -14.60
N THR A 201 17.35 -5.52 -13.75
CA THR A 201 17.83 -6.44 -12.70
C THR A 201 16.73 -6.73 -11.68
N GLY A 202 15.96 -5.71 -11.27
CA GLY A 202 14.82 -5.89 -10.36
C GLY A 202 13.72 -6.74 -10.99
N LEU A 203 13.43 -6.52 -12.28
CA LEU A 203 12.45 -7.34 -13.02
C LEU A 203 12.88 -8.81 -13.08
N LEU A 204 14.16 -9.07 -13.36
CA LEU A 204 14.67 -10.45 -13.42
C LEU A 204 14.61 -11.12 -12.06
N ILE A 205 15.10 -10.48 -11.01
CA ILE A 205 15.11 -11.06 -9.65
C ILE A 205 13.66 -11.21 -9.15
N GLY A 206 12.83 -10.18 -9.27
CA GLY A 206 11.44 -10.19 -8.84
C GLY A 206 10.59 -11.18 -9.62
N GLY A 207 10.74 -11.21 -10.94
CA GLY A 207 10.03 -12.14 -11.81
C GLY A 207 10.45 -13.59 -11.60
N ALA A 208 11.76 -13.85 -11.48
CA ALA A 208 12.27 -15.20 -11.20
C ALA A 208 11.81 -15.69 -9.81
N ALA A 209 11.91 -14.85 -8.78
CA ALA A 209 11.47 -15.19 -7.44
C ALA A 209 9.95 -15.46 -7.40
N ALA A 210 9.14 -14.62 -8.05
CA ALA A 210 7.69 -14.82 -8.17
C ALA A 210 7.34 -16.13 -8.88
N LEU A 211 8.04 -16.44 -9.97
CA LEU A 211 7.85 -17.69 -10.72
C LEU A 211 8.25 -18.92 -9.90
N ILE A 212 9.39 -18.89 -9.22
CA ILE A 212 9.86 -19.98 -8.35
C ILE A 212 8.85 -20.22 -7.21
N ILE A 213 8.37 -19.14 -6.58
CA ILE A 213 7.35 -19.27 -5.53
C ILE A 213 6.05 -19.83 -6.09
N LEU A 214 5.58 -19.37 -7.26
CA LEU A 214 4.37 -19.88 -7.88
C LEU A 214 4.47 -21.38 -8.20
N VAL A 215 5.59 -21.81 -8.78
CA VAL A 215 5.86 -23.24 -9.08
C VAL A 215 5.95 -24.04 -7.79
N GLY A 216 6.64 -23.52 -6.76
CA GLY A 216 6.74 -24.15 -5.46
C GLY A 216 5.39 -24.30 -4.74
N LEU A 217 4.53 -23.27 -4.82
CA LEU A 217 3.17 -23.32 -4.28
C LEU A 217 2.28 -24.31 -5.05
N PHE A 218 2.47 -24.42 -6.36
CA PHE A 218 1.78 -25.43 -7.17
C PHE A 218 2.22 -26.85 -6.80
N ALA A 219 3.51 -27.09 -6.61
CA ALA A 219 4.05 -28.35 -6.13
C ALA A 219 3.57 -28.67 -4.71
N LEU A 220 3.48 -27.65 -3.84
CA LEU A 220 2.92 -27.75 -2.50
C LEU A 220 1.46 -28.20 -2.54
N GLY A 221 0.64 -27.58 -3.38
CA GLY A 221 -0.77 -27.94 -3.54
C GLY A 221 -0.97 -29.38 -4.01
N ARG A 222 -0.10 -29.87 -4.91
CA ARG A 222 -0.10 -31.29 -5.31
C ARG A 222 0.25 -32.22 -4.15
N LYS A 223 1.33 -31.92 -3.42
CA LYS A 223 1.73 -32.73 -2.25
C LYS A 223 0.69 -32.73 -1.12
N GLN A 224 -0.04 -31.61 -0.95
CA GLN A 224 -1.15 -31.55 0.00
C GLN A 224 -2.28 -32.52 -0.36
N LYS A 225 -2.59 -32.68 -1.65
CA LYS A 225 -3.57 -33.63 -2.15
C LYS A 225 -3.12 -35.09 -1.92
N ASP A 226 -1.82 -35.35 -2.01
CA ASP A 226 -1.21 -36.67 -1.83
C ASP A 226 -0.92 -37.02 -0.35
N GLY A 227 -1.24 -36.12 0.60
CA GLY A 227 -1.03 -36.32 2.04
C GLY A 227 0.44 -36.36 2.49
N SER A 228 1.37 -35.97 1.64
CA SER A 228 2.82 -36.03 1.89
C SER A 228 3.31 -34.89 2.81
N PRO A 229 4.38 -35.07 3.60
CA PRO A 229 4.95 -34.03 4.45
C PRO A 229 5.47 -32.86 3.60
N HIS A 230 4.93 -31.68 3.83
CA HIS A 230 5.17 -30.47 3.02
C HIS A 230 5.97 -29.39 3.74
N LYS A 231 6.38 -29.58 5.01
CA LYS A 231 7.09 -28.60 5.82
C LYS A 231 8.39 -28.12 5.16
N LEU A 232 9.11 -29.02 4.52
CA LEU A 232 10.39 -28.72 3.87
C LEU A 232 10.23 -27.80 2.66
N VAL A 233 9.15 -27.96 1.89
CA VAL A 233 8.82 -27.10 0.74
C VAL A 233 8.48 -25.69 1.23
N VAL A 234 7.69 -25.57 2.29
CA VAL A 234 7.34 -24.28 2.89
C VAL A 234 8.58 -23.55 3.39
N MET A 235 9.48 -24.25 4.12
CA MET A 235 10.73 -23.66 4.59
C MET A 235 11.64 -23.22 3.43
N ALA A 236 11.74 -24.01 2.36
CA ALA A 236 12.52 -23.67 1.18
C ALA A 236 11.96 -22.41 0.49
N LEU A 237 10.65 -22.31 0.31
CA LEU A 237 10.01 -21.14 -0.28
C LEU A 237 10.23 -19.88 0.56
N PHE A 238 10.16 -19.99 1.87
CA PHE A 238 10.43 -18.88 2.78
C PHE A 238 11.90 -18.45 2.72
N GLY A 239 12.83 -19.42 2.66
CA GLY A 239 14.25 -19.17 2.49
C GLY A 239 14.59 -18.46 1.17
N ILE A 240 13.94 -18.87 0.06
CA ILE A 240 14.10 -18.24 -1.26
C ILE A 240 13.58 -16.80 -1.23
N ALA A 241 12.45 -16.55 -0.60
CA ALA A 241 11.87 -15.20 -0.48
C ALA A 241 12.83 -14.26 0.29
N ILE A 242 13.38 -14.73 1.42
CA ILE A 242 14.35 -13.96 2.21
C ILE A 242 15.65 -13.74 1.41
N ALA A 243 16.18 -14.78 0.77
CA ALA A 243 17.39 -14.65 -0.03
C ALA A 243 17.23 -13.65 -1.18
N ALA A 244 16.11 -13.71 -1.91
CA ALA A 244 15.81 -12.77 -2.98
C ALA A 244 15.69 -11.31 -2.45
N ALA A 245 15.05 -11.10 -1.30
CA ALA A 245 14.96 -9.79 -0.66
C ALA A 245 16.33 -9.25 -0.24
N LEU A 246 17.21 -10.10 0.31
CA LEU A 246 18.56 -9.70 0.70
C LEU A 246 19.46 -9.39 -0.52
N ILE A 247 19.28 -10.12 -1.60
CA ILE A 247 20.04 -9.88 -2.84
C ILE A 247 19.62 -8.54 -3.45
N ILE A 248 18.31 -8.30 -3.59
CA ILE A 248 17.81 -7.05 -4.21
C ILE A 248 18.13 -5.82 -3.34
N GLY A 249 18.15 -5.97 -2.01
CA GLY A 249 18.54 -4.90 -1.09
C GLY A 249 20.02 -4.51 -1.18
N LYS A 250 20.87 -5.42 -1.67
CA LYS A 250 22.31 -5.16 -1.90
C LYS A 250 22.60 -4.63 -3.31
N VAL A 251 21.67 -4.72 -4.24
CA VAL A 251 21.82 -4.15 -5.58
C VAL A 251 21.69 -2.65 -5.44
N THR A 252 22.80 -2.01 -5.11
CA THR A 252 22.97 -0.55 -5.17
C THR A 252 22.91 -0.16 -6.63
N ILE A 253 21.77 0.33 -7.03
CA ILE A 253 21.59 0.84 -8.39
C ILE A 253 22.04 2.29 -8.34
N GLU A 254 23.05 2.60 -9.16
CA GLU A 254 23.41 3.99 -9.46
C GLU A 254 22.16 4.82 -9.69
N PRO A 255 22.11 6.06 -9.16
CA PRO A 255 21.02 6.95 -9.45
C PRO A 255 20.97 7.10 -10.97
N ALA A 256 19.98 6.50 -11.61
CA ALA A 256 19.67 6.88 -12.96
C ALA A 256 19.23 8.34 -12.86
N ASP A 257 20.10 9.24 -13.29
CA ASP A 257 19.70 10.58 -13.69
C ASP A 257 18.63 10.34 -14.76
N LYS A 258 17.36 10.24 -14.33
CA LYS A 258 16.26 10.29 -15.29
C LYS A 258 16.41 11.64 -15.92
N ALA A 259 16.95 11.65 -17.14
CA ALA A 259 17.07 12.82 -17.96
C ALA A 259 15.77 13.62 -17.80
N SER A 260 15.89 14.82 -17.31
CA SER A 260 14.77 15.71 -17.10
C SER A 260 13.86 15.62 -18.33
N LYS A 261 12.54 15.42 -18.11
CA LYS A 261 11.56 15.57 -19.19
C LYS A 261 11.91 16.83 -19.97
N ALA A 262 11.81 16.79 -21.30
CA ALA A 262 12.24 17.88 -22.16
C ALA A 262 11.75 19.23 -21.62
N GLY A 263 12.70 20.08 -21.21
CA GLY A 263 12.44 21.43 -20.68
C GLY A 263 12.42 21.56 -19.15
N SER A 264 12.65 20.51 -18.37
CA SER A 264 12.80 20.59 -16.91
C SER A 264 14.23 20.26 -16.48
N ILE A 265 14.65 20.77 -15.32
CA ILE A 265 15.95 20.49 -14.70
C ILE A 265 15.74 19.68 -13.42
N GLY A 266 16.65 18.72 -13.15
CA GLY A 266 16.64 17.97 -11.92
C GLY A 266 16.80 18.85 -10.68
N PHE A 267 16.15 18.50 -9.60
CA PHE A 267 16.20 19.23 -8.34
C PHE A 267 17.61 19.23 -7.75
N ASN A 268 18.10 20.42 -7.50
CA ASN A 268 19.32 20.68 -6.73
C ASN A 268 19.13 21.99 -5.95
N GLU A 269 19.25 21.93 -4.63
CA GLU A 269 18.98 23.09 -3.75
C GLU A 269 19.93 24.25 -4.02
N ALA A 270 21.21 24.00 -4.34
CA ALA A 270 22.16 25.05 -4.70
C ALA A 270 21.73 25.74 -5.99
N ARG A 271 21.32 24.97 -7.01
CA ARG A 271 20.84 25.50 -8.29
C ARG A 271 19.54 26.29 -8.14
N LEU A 272 18.63 25.83 -7.30
CA LEU A 272 17.40 26.56 -6.97
C LEU A 272 17.75 27.93 -6.36
N ASN A 273 18.67 27.96 -5.40
CA ASN A 273 19.10 29.21 -4.76
C ASN A 273 19.76 30.16 -5.74
N THR A 274 20.56 29.65 -6.69
CA THR A 274 21.15 30.49 -7.76
C THR A 274 20.07 31.10 -8.64
N LEU A 275 19.10 30.32 -9.10
CA LEU A 275 18.00 30.82 -9.95
C LEU A 275 17.16 31.87 -9.22
N ARG A 276 16.92 31.70 -7.92
CA ARG A 276 16.23 32.68 -7.09
C ARG A 276 17.03 33.98 -6.93
N ALA A 277 18.36 33.87 -6.75
CA ALA A 277 19.25 35.02 -6.69
C ALA A 277 19.28 35.81 -8.00
N GLU A 278 19.17 35.09 -9.13
CA GLU A 278 19.02 35.68 -10.46
C GLU A 278 17.66 36.32 -10.72
N GLY A 279 16.71 36.19 -9.79
CA GLY A 279 15.36 36.74 -9.93
C GLY A 279 14.51 36.00 -10.98
N LYS A 280 14.83 34.76 -11.30
CA LYS A 280 14.05 33.95 -12.25
C LYS A 280 12.87 33.26 -11.55
N PRO A 281 11.66 33.26 -12.16
CA PRO A 281 10.55 32.47 -11.63
C PRO A 281 10.83 30.99 -11.78
N VAL A 282 10.59 30.24 -10.70
CA VAL A 282 10.82 28.79 -10.68
C VAL A 282 9.54 28.06 -10.26
N PHE A 283 9.12 27.10 -11.07
CA PHE A 283 8.11 26.11 -10.69
C PHE A 283 8.84 24.82 -10.31
N LEU A 284 8.83 24.46 -9.02
CA LEU A 284 9.46 23.26 -8.49
C LEU A 284 8.38 22.28 -8.07
N TYR A 285 8.48 21.05 -8.57
CA TYR A 285 7.58 20.00 -8.13
C TYR A 285 8.33 18.71 -7.78
N PHE A 286 7.81 18.03 -6.76
CA PHE A 286 8.30 16.72 -6.34
C PHE A 286 7.30 15.66 -6.73
N THR A 287 7.79 14.63 -7.40
CA THR A 287 7.00 13.51 -7.95
C THR A 287 7.64 12.16 -7.65
N ALA A 288 6.88 11.09 -7.85
CA ALA A 288 7.39 9.73 -7.80
C ALA A 288 6.58 8.82 -8.74
N ASP A 289 7.19 7.73 -9.22
CA ASP A 289 6.51 6.81 -10.13
C ASP A 289 5.38 6.02 -9.43
N TRP A 290 5.50 5.78 -8.13
CA TRP A 290 4.47 5.15 -7.30
C TRP A 290 3.33 6.09 -6.89
N CYS A 291 3.46 7.40 -7.14
CA CYS A 291 2.49 8.41 -6.74
C CYS A 291 1.44 8.64 -7.83
N VAL A 292 0.29 7.99 -7.71
CA VAL A 292 -0.81 8.11 -8.69
C VAL A 292 -1.27 9.55 -8.85
N THR A 293 -1.46 10.30 -7.77
CA THR A 293 -1.85 11.72 -7.80
C THR A 293 -0.84 12.56 -8.57
N CYS A 294 0.47 12.30 -8.39
CA CYS A 294 1.51 13.00 -9.13
C CYS A 294 1.39 12.75 -10.63
N LYS A 295 1.18 11.48 -11.03
CA LYS A 295 1.05 11.13 -12.45
C LYS A 295 -0.22 11.72 -13.09
N VAL A 296 -1.30 11.77 -12.35
CA VAL A 296 -2.54 12.45 -12.79
C VAL A 296 -2.28 13.94 -13.01
N ASN A 297 -1.64 14.62 -12.05
CA ASN A 297 -1.34 16.05 -12.17
C ASN A 297 -0.31 16.34 -13.29
N GLU A 298 0.69 15.46 -13.48
CA GLU A 298 1.61 15.56 -14.60
C GLU A 298 0.86 15.56 -15.94
N GLN A 299 -0.02 14.58 -16.16
CA GLN A 299 -0.75 14.44 -17.43
C GLN A 299 -1.89 15.46 -17.59
N ALA A 300 -2.58 15.79 -16.51
CA ALA A 300 -3.77 16.65 -16.57
C ALA A 300 -3.45 18.15 -16.58
N ALA A 301 -2.31 18.55 -15.97
CA ALA A 301 -1.98 19.97 -15.82
C ALA A 301 -0.55 20.32 -16.26
N ILE A 302 0.49 19.60 -15.77
CA ILE A 302 1.89 20.03 -15.95
C ILE A 302 2.36 19.82 -17.40
N ASP A 303 2.13 18.63 -17.95
CA ASP A 303 2.59 18.22 -19.30
C ASP A 303 1.69 18.77 -20.42
N ARG A 304 0.70 19.62 -20.09
CA ARG A 304 -0.17 20.23 -21.09
C ARG A 304 0.56 21.30 -21.91
N THR A 305 0.26 21.33 -23.20
CA THR A 305 0.85 22.30 -24.14
C THR A 305 0.58 23.76 -23.72
N GLU A 306 -0.59 24.00 -23.15
CA GLU A 306 -1.01 25.31 -22.63
C GLU A 306 -0.10 25.76 -21.48
N THR A 307 0.14 24.90 -20.50
CA THR A 307 1.03 25.16 -19.37
C THR A 307 2.48 25.35 -19.84
N SER A 308 2.99 24.46 -20.69
CA SER A 308 4.35 24.57 -21.24
C SER A 308 4.57 25.87 -22.01
N ASN A 309 3.57 26.30 -22.79
CA ASN A 309 3.63 27.57 -23.54
C ASN A 309 3.58 28.77 -22.61
N ALA A 310 2.72 28.73 -21.57
CA ALA A 310 2.65 29.82 -20.58
C ALA A 310 3.97 29.98 -19.83
N PHE A 311 4.54 28.86 -19.33
CA PHE A 311 5.82 28.85 -18.61
C PHE A 311 6.97 29.39 -19.48
N ARG A 312 7.03 28.95 -20.74
CA ARG A 312 8.05 29.42 -21.68
C ARG A 312 7.93 30.94 -21.96
N LYS A 313 6.70 31.44 -22.14
CA LYS A 313 6.46 32.88 -22.34
C LYS A 313 6.86 33.73 -21.13
N ALA A 314 6.63 33.18 -19.91
CA ALA A 314 6.99 33.82 -18.65
C ALA A 314 8.48 33.66 -18.28
N GLY A 315 9.29 32.96 -19.08
CA GLY A 315 10.67 32.63 -18.74
C GLY A 315 10.82 31.78 -17.49
N MET A 316 9.77 31.03 -17.12
CA MET A 316 9.73 30.20 -15.92
C MET A 316 10.61 28.95 -16.07
N THR A 317 11.45 28.71 -15.10
CA THR A 317 12.25 27.48 -15.02
C THR A 317 11.46 26.39 -14.31
N VAL A 318 11.29 25.25 -14.97
CA VAL A 318 10.64 24.09 -14.37
C VAL A 318 11.72 23.19 -13.76
N MET A 319 11.59 22.88 -12.47
CA MET A 319 12.49 22.00 -11.75
C MET A 319 11.72 20.80 -11.17
N VAL A 320 12.27 19.59 -11.31
CA VAL A 320 11.62 18.36 -10.86
C VAL A 320 12.50 17.60 -9.88
N GLY A 321 11.93 17.22 -8.75
CA GLY A 321 12.53 16.31 -7.78
C GLY A 321 11.89 14.94 -7.88
N ASP A 322 12.63 13.95 -8.40
CA ASP A 322 12.15 12.55 -8.46
C ASP A 322 12.40 11.87 -7.11
N TYR A 323 11.33 11.59 -6.40
CA TYR A 323 11.32 10.92 -5.10
C TYR A 323 10.88 9.45 -5.22
N THR A 324 11.01 8.88 -6.40
CA THR A 324 10.72 7.43 -6.64
C THR A 324 11.56 6.57 -5.72
N ARG A 325 12.81 6.98 -5.53
CA ARG A 325 13.75 6.42 -4.53
C ARG A 325 13.99 7.44 -3.42
N ARG A 326 14.27 6.93 -2.23
CA ARG A 326 14.55 7.79 -1.08
C ARG A 326 15.86 8.56 -1.29
N ASP A 327 15.75 9.86 -1.52
CA ASP A 327 16.87 10.79 -1.51
C ASP A 327 16.84 11.59 -0.20
N PRO A 328 17.90 11.53 0.63
CA PRO A 328 17.96 12.27 1.89
C PRO A 328 17.84 13.78 1.71
N ASN A 329 18.32 14.34 0.60
CA ASN A 329 18.21 15.77 0.31
C ASN A 329 16.77 16.17 0.03
N ILE A 330 16.07 15.37 -0.81
CA ILE A 330 14.65 15.60 -1.10
C ILE A 330 13.81 15.39 0.17
N THR A 331 14.10 14.35 0.96
CA THR A 331 13.41 14.10 2.24
C THR A 331 13.48 15.32 3.15
N ARG A 332 14.69 15.84 3.38
CA ARG A 332 14.93 17.04 4.18
C ARG A 332 14.23 18.28 3.63
N TYR A 333 14.21 18.41 2.32
CA TYR A 333 13.56 19.53 1.66
C TYR A 333 12.03 19.47 1.77
N LEU A 334 11.42 18.29 1.61
CA LEU A 334 10.00 18.07 1.85
C LEU A 334 9.60 18.40 3.30
N ALA A 335 10.41 17.95 4.26
CA ALA A 335 10.22 18.19 5.68
C ALA A 335 10.20 19.69 6.02
N LYS A 336 11.03 20.49 5.37
CA LYS A 336 11.05 21.97 5.52
C LYS A 336 9.69 22.62 5.23
N TYR A 337 8.87 21.98 4.38
CA TYR A 337 7.51 22.43 4.05
C TYR A 337 6.43 21.62 4.79
N GLY A 338 6.79 20.88 5.85
CA GLY A 338 5.87 20.08 6.65
C GLY A 338 5.28 18.91 5.87
N ARG A 339 6.00 18.36 4.88
CA ARG A 339 5.57 17.24 4.06
C ARG A 339 6.47 16.04 4.29
N SER A 340 5.86 14.88 4.57
CA SER A 340 6.57 13.59 4.72
C SER A 340 6.68 12.81 3.41
N GLY A 341 6.19 13.38 2.28
CA GLY A 341 6.20 12.73 0.96
C GLY A 341 5.60 13.59 -0.13
N VAL A 342 5.54 13.01 -1.33
CA VAL A 342 4.98 13.65 -2.53
C VAL A 342 3.46 13.43 -2.62
N PRO A 343 2.72 14.35 -3.29
CA PRO A 343 3.19 15.47 -4.09
C PRO A 343 3.46 16.74 -3.26
N LEU A 344 4.46 17.51 -3.70
CA LEU A 344 4.68 18.88 -3.26
C LEU A 344 4.93 19.75 -4.48
N TYR A 345 4.19 20.84 -4.60
CA TYR A 345 4.27 21.82 -5.69
C TYR A 345 4.58 23.18 -5.10
N LEU A 346 5.65 23.80 -5.58
CA LEU A 346 6.14 25.09 -5.11
C LEU A 346 6.33 26.04 -6.28
N TYR A 347 5.87 27.27 -6.10
CA TYR A 347 6.15 28.36 -7.00
C TYR A 347 7.03 29.39 -6.30
N PHE A 348 8.12 29.77 -6.92
CA PHE A 348 9.02 30.83 -6.48
C PHE A 348 8.88 31.97 -7.45
N PRO A 349 8.23 33.08 -7.04
CA PRO A 349 8.18 34.29 -7.86
C PRO A 349 9.57 34.94 -7.96
N PRO A 350 9.81 35.82 -8.95
CA PRO A 350 11.09 36.54 -9.12
C PRO A 350 11.54 37.29 -7.87
N LYS A 351 10.60 37.81 -7.10
CA LYS A 351 10.81 38.46 -5.80
C LYS A 351 9.72 37.97 -4.84
N GLY A 352 10.09 37.28 -3.77
CA GLY A 352 9.14 36.83 -2.76
C GLY A 352 9.46 35.47 -2.18
N GLU A 353 8.53 35.01 -1.33
CA GLU A 353 8.62 33.72 -0.67
C GLU A 353 7.99 32.60 -1.53
N ALA A 354 8.36 31.36 -1.20
CA ALA A 354 7.80 30.18 -1.84
C ALA A 354 6.30 30.06 -1.58
N GLN A 355 5.52 29.88 -2.64
CA GLN A 355 4.10 29.62 -2.54
C GLN A 355 3.86 28.13 -2.69
N ILE A 356 3.15 27.52 -1.73
CA ILE A 356 2.74 26.12 -1.79
C ILE A 356 1.44 26.05 -2.58
N LEU A 357 1.44 25.25 -3.66
CA LEU A 357 0.26 25.04 -4.50
C LEU A 357 -0.59 23.86 -4.00
N PRO A 358 -1.86 23.78 -4.43
CA PRO A 358 -2.74 22.67 -4.09
C PRO A 358 -2.18 21.30 -4.51
N GLN A 359 -2.59 20.24 -3.83
CA GLN A 359 -2.17 18.88 -4.17
C GLN A 359 -2.80 18.35 -5.48
N ILE A 360 -3.93 18.91 -5.88
CA ILE A 360 -4.57 18.65 -7.17
C ILE A 360 -4.41 19.93 -7.97
N LEU A 361 -3.72 19.83 -9.11
CA LEU A 361 -3.43 20.95 -10.00
C LEU A 361 -4.36 20.95 -11.20
N THR A 362 -4.76 22.16 -11.59
CA THR A 362 -5.43 22.42 -12.85
C THR A 362 -4.54 23.23 -13.78
N VAL A 363 -4.84 23.25 -15.07
CA VAL A 363 -4.13 24.08 -16.04
C VAL A 363 -4.28 25.57 -15.69
N ASP A 364 -5.46 25.96 -15.18
CA ASP A 364 -5.75 27.34 -14.77
C ASP A 364 -4.89 27.77 -13.58
N ASP A 365 -4.68 26.88 -12.58
CA ASP A 365 -3.80 27.17 -11.44
C ASP A 365 -2.37 27.46 -11.91
N LEU A 366 -1.86 26.70 -12.87
CA LEU A 366 -0.49 26.82 -13.37
C LEU A 366 -0.34 28.02 -14.30
N THR A 367 -1.31 28.31 -15.14
CA THR A 367 -1.27 29.46 -16.05
C THR A 367 -1.48 30.80 -15.31
N ALA A 368 -2.20 30.78 -14.18
CA ALA A 368 -2.35 31.95 -13.31
C ALA A 368 -1.01 32.42 -12.71
N LEU A 369 -0.04 31.53 -12.51
CA LEU A 369 1.30 31.83 -12.00
C LEU A 369 2.12 32.68 -12.97
N THR A 370 1.71 32.79 -14.24
CA THR A 370 2.43 33.50 -15.29
C THR A 370 1.85 34.89 -15.57
N LYS A 371 0.78 35.25 -14.90
CA LYS A 371 0.15 36.59 -14.97
C LYS A 371 0.72 37.48 -13.89
#